data_309b01df775ff3799c25fa5dea53e246
#
_entry.id   309b01df775ff3799c25fa5dea53e246
#
_cell.length_a   1.000
_cell.length_b   1.000
_cell.length_c   1.000
_cell.angle_alpha   90.00
_cell.angle_beta   90.00
_cell.angle_gamma   90.00
#
_symmetry.space_group_name_H-M   'P 1'
#
loop_
_entity.id
_entity.type
_entity.pdbx_description
1 polymer ?
#
loop_
_entity_poly.entity_id
_entity_poly.type
_entity_poly.pdbx_seq_one_letter_code
_entity_poly.pdbx_strand_id
1 'polypeptide(L)'
;MDKSFMLNAIDMIQGSENNSKYKVYAVVAPSIASQFTHVKLGQVVTGIKKLGFFSVVEAAWGADLVSYAESAELAEKGFLTSSCCPAFVDYIKKNFPKLVEHISHNLSPMASIAKKMKEADPECKIIFIGPCTAKKMEFQLESVRPYIDCVLTFEELQALFGSRDIELEELEEDVLDNASYYGRIFARSGGLSDAVRQALKEHGMEDVDYRPIACDGIEACRAALLKANVGRLPENFIEGMACIGGCIGGAGCLTHEEKDKRQVDIYGREALEKTITDAISVFK
;
A
#
# COMPACT_ATOMS: atom_id res chain seq x y z
N MET A 1 11.31 24.28 -13.51
CA MET A 1 10.21 23.37 -13.87
C MET A 1 10.58 22.01 -13.30
N ASP A 2 9.80 21.49 -12.37
CA ASP A 2 10.10 20.19 -11.78
C ASP A 2 9.90 19.10 -12.87
N LYS A 3 10.79 18.10 -12.87
CA LYS A 3 10.67 16.95 -13.78
C LYS A 3 9.40 16.15 -13.44
N SER A 4 8.77 15.54 -14.43
CA SER A 4 7.66 14.62 -14.18
C SER A 4 8.15 13.40 -13.38
N PHE A 5 7.26 12.75 -12.64
CA PHE A 5 7.59 11.55 -11.87
C PHE A 5 8.14 10.43 -12.76
N MET A 6 7.59 10.26 -13.97
CA MET A 6 8.11 9.30 -14.96
C MET A 6 9.55 9.61 -15.35
N LEU A 7 9.88 10.86 -15.66
CA LEU A 7 11.26 11.24 -16.00
C LEU A 7 12.21 11.04 -14.83
N ASN A 8 11.78 11.34 -13.60
CA ASN A 8 12.59 11.07 -12.40
C ASN A 8 12.85 9.58 -12.23
N ALA A 9 11.84 8.72 -12.44
CA ALA A 9 12.02 7.28 -12.37
C ALA A 9 12.98 6.76 -13.45
N ILE A 10 12.84 7.24 -14.68
CA ILE A 10 13.74 6.88 -15.79
C ILE A 10 15.19 7.30 -15.49
N ASP A 11 15.39 8.54 -14.98
CA ASP A 11 16.72 9.03 -14.61
C ASP A 11 17.36 8.16 -13.50
N MET A 12 16.58 7.74 -12.50
CA MET A 12 17.07 6.85 -11.44
C MET A 12 17.46 5.48 -11.99
N ILE A 13 16.64 4.90 -12.85
CA ILE A 13 16.93 3.60 -13.47
C ILE A 13 18.19 3.70 -14.34
N GLN A 14 18.29 4.70 -15.19
CA GLN A 14 19.46 4.91 -16.06
C GLN A 14 20.72 5.22 -15.24
N GLY A 15 20.61 6.07 -14.22
CA GLY A 15 21.70 6.46 -13.34
C GLY A 15 22.22 5.33 -12.44
N SER A 16 21.48 4.21 -12.33
CA SER A 16 21.91 3.02 -11.59
C SER A 16 22.98 2.20 -12.34
N GLU A 17 23.20 2.49 -13.63
CA GLU A 17 24.15 1.77 -14.49
C GLU A 17 23.91 0.24 -14.44
N ASN A 18 22.69 -0.16 -14.76
CA ASN A 18 22.21 -1.54 -14.65
C ASN A 18 22.33 -2.09 -13.20
N ASN A 19 21.97 -1.29 -12.23
CA ASN A 19 22.00 -1.62 -10.80
C ASN A 19 23.41 -1.91 -10.24
N SER A 20 24.47 -1.49 -10.94
CA SER A 20 25.86 -1.65 -10.47
C SER A 20 26.26 -0.55 -9.48
N LYS A 21 25.72 0.67 -9.64
CA LYS A 21 26.02 1.80 -8.77
C LYS A 21 25.13 1.83 -7.52
N TYR A 22 23.88 1.59 -7.67
CA TYR A 22 22.86 1.38 -6.64
C TYR A 22 21.73 0.56 -7.22
N LYS A 23 21.03 -0.18 -6.36
CA LYS A 23 19.88 -0.98 -6.76
C LYS A 23 18.62 -0.13 -6.82
N VAL A 24 17.80 -0.32 -7.86
CA VAL A 24 16.48 0.33 -7.99
C VAL A 24 15.39 -0.71 -7.79
N TYR A 25 14.64 -0.58 -6.71
CA TYR A 25 13.52 -1.48 -6.40
C TYR A 25 12.18 -0.87 -6.79
N ALA A 26 11.30 -1.69 -7.33
CA ALA A 26 9.89 -1.37 -7.47
C ALA A 26 9.12 -1.91 -6.25
N VAL A 27 8.51 -1.04 -5.47
CA VAL A 27 7.56 -1.43 -4.42
C VAL A 27 6.16 -1.29 -4.98
N VAL A 28 5.43 -2.41 -5.15
CA VAL A 28 4.18 -2.45 -5.92
C VAL A 28 2.98 -2.64 -5.00
N ALA A 29 1.95 -1.80 -5.19
CA ALA A 29 0.70 -1.89 -4.45
C ALA A 29 -0.08 -3.17 -4.81
N PRO A 30 -0.73 -3.86 -3.84
CA PRO A 30 -1.42 -5.12 -4.10
C PRO A 30 -2.62 -4.99 -5.06
N SER A 31 -3.15 -3.79 -5.27
CA SER A 31 -4.16 -3.52 -6.29
C SER A 31 -3.69 -3.78 -7.73
N ILE A 32 -2.38 -3.97 -7.98
CA ILE A 32 -1.85 -4.36 -9.29
C ILE A 32 -2.50 -5.66 -9.81
N ALA A 33 -2.90 -6.56 -8.90
CA ALA A 33 -3.54 -7.83 -9.25
C ALA A 33 -4.87 -7.66 -10.02
N SER A 34 -5.50 -6.48 -9.94
CA SER A 34 -6.73 -6.18 -10.68
C SER A 34 -6.51 -5.32 -11.93
N GLN A 35 -5.27 -4.87 -12.20
CA GLN A 35 -5.03 -3.83 -13.22
C GLN A 35 -4.58 -4.38 -14.58
N PHE A 36 -3.77 -5.42 -14.59
CA PHE A 36 -3.24 -6.04 -15.82
C PHE A 36 -3.88 -7.42 -16.05
N THR A 37 -5.21 -7.48 -15.99
CA THR A 37 -5.96 -8.76 -15.98
C THR A 37 -5.93 -9.54 -17.30
N HIS A 38 -5.37 -8.98 -18.37
CA HIS A 38 -5.14 -9.66 -19.65
C HIS A 38 -3.88 -10.56 -19.63
N VAL A 39 -3.01 -10.41 -18.63
CA VAL A 39 -1.82 -11.20 -18.42
C VAL A 39 -1.75 -11.72 -16.98
N LYS A 40 -0.81 -12.61 -16.71
CA LYS A 40 -0.53 -13.08 -15.35
C LYS A 40 0.33 -12.06 -14.61
N LEU A 41 0.14 -11.95 -13.29
CA LEU A 41 0.91 -11.02 -12.46
C LEU A 41 2.42 -11.25 -12.57
N GLY A 42 2.87 -12.50 -12.65
CA GLY A 42 4.30 -12.83 -12.86
C GLY A 42 4.89 -12.24 -14.13
N GLN A 43 4.10 -12.12 -15.22
CA GLN A 43 4.52 -11.46 -16.46
C GLN A 43 4.68 -9.94 -16.26
N VAL A 44 3.80 -9.33 -15.48
CA VAL A 44 3.93 -7.89 -15.11
C VAL A 44 5.20 -7.66 -14.30
N VAL A 45 5.52 -8.57 -13.37
CA VAL A 45 6.76 -8.52 -12.57
C VAL A 45 7.99 -8.58 -13.48
N THR A 46 8.00 -9.50 -14.44
CA THR A 46 9.07 -9.58 -15.44
C THR A 46 9.17 -8.32 -16.29
N GLY A 47 8.02 -7.75 -16.70
CA GLY A 47 7.96 -6.48 -17.43
C GLY A 47 8.59 -5.34 -16.65
N ILE A 48 8.29 -5.23 -15.34
CA ILE A 48 8.90 -4.22 -14.45
C ILE A 48 10.42 -4.41 -14.39
N LYS A 49 10.91 -5.65 -14.23
CA LYS A 49 12.35 -5.92 -14.26
C LYS A 49 12.99 -5.55 -15.60
N LYS A 50 12.32 -5.77 -16.73
CA LYS A 50 12.79 -5.36 -18.07
C LYS A 50 12.88 -3.83 -18.24
N LEU A 51 12.13 -3.04 -17.46
CA LEU A 51 12.32 -1.59 -17.42
C LEU A 51 13.67 -1.17 -16.78
N GLY A 52 14.36 -2.09 -16.11
CA GLY A 52 15.64 -1.87 -15.46
C GLY A 52 15.62 -1.88 -13.94
N PHE A 53 14.50 -2.23 -13.33
CA PHE A 53 14.42 -2.44 -11.88
C PHE A 53 15.23 -3.68 -11.46
N PHE A 54 15.92 -3.57 -10.33
CA PHE A 54 16.67 -4.69 -9.74
C PHE A 54 15.74 -5.81 -9.27
N SER A 55 14.68 -5.44 -8.57
CA SER A 55 13.68 -6.39 -8.08
C SER A 55 12.34 -5.69 -7.84
N VAL A 56 11.30 -6.52 -7.71
CA VAL A 56 9.93 -6.09 -7.37
C VAL A 56 9.60 -6.61 -5.98
N VAL A 57 9.05 -5.77 -5.12
CA VAL A 57 8.67 -6.07 -3.74
C VAL A 57 7.21 -5.66 -3.51
N GLU A 58 6.48 -6.45 -2.76
CA GLU A 58 5.09 -6.14 -2.43
C GLU A 58 4.98 -5.05 -1.36
N ALA A 59 4.23 -3.98 -1.63
CA ALA A 59 3.81 -3.04 -0.59
C ALA A 59 2.87 -3.72 0.45
N ALA A 60 2.27 -4.83 0.08
CA ALA A 60 1.49 -5.69 0.96
C ALA A 60 2.30 -6.19 2.16
N TRP A 61 3.60 -6.41 2.00
CA TRP A 61 4.50 -6.75 3.10
C TRP A 61 4.61 -5.62 4.14
N GLY A 62 4.59 -4.37 3.67
CA GLY A 62 4.45 -3.20 4.56
C GLY A 62 3.08 -3.11 5.22
N ALA A 63 2.03 -3.63 4.56
CA ALA A 63 0.69 -3.69 5.15
C ALA A 63 0.62 -4.71 6.30
N ASP A 64 1.33 -5.83 6.20
CA ASP A 64 1.51 -6.77 7.31
C ASP A 64 2.18 -6.10 8.53
N LEU A 65 3.25 -5.33 8.31
CA LEU A 65 3.91 -4.55 9.38
C LEU A 65 2.95 -3.54 10.02
N VAL A 66 2.16 -2.84 9.21
CA VAL A 66 1.22 -1.81 9.69
C VAL A 66 0.08 -2.42 10.47
N SER A 67 -0.57 -3.48 9.97
CA SER A 67 -1.67 -4.12 10.69
C SER A 67 -1.23 -4.71 12.03
N TYR A 68 -0.02 -5.28 12.07
CA TYR A 68 0.57 -5.80 13.29
C TYR A 68 0.80 -4.69 14.32
N ALA A 69 1.30 -3.54 13.91
CA ALA A 69 1.53 -2.40 14.78
C ALA A 69 0.22 -1.66 15.17
N GLU A 70 -0.70 -1.47 14.22
CA GLU A 70 -2.00 -0.82 14.50
C GLU A 70 -2.87 -1.63 15.46
N SER A 71 -2.79 -2.97 15.44
CA SER A 71 -3.51 -3.81 16.40
C SER A 71 -3.06 -3.58 17.83
N ALA A 72 -1.75 -3.44 18.07
CA ALA A 72 -1.20 -3.13 19.38
C ALA A 72 -1.55 -1.69 19.82
N GLU A 73 -1.45 -0.73 18.90
CA GLU A 73 -1.81 0.68 19.15
C GLU A 73 -3.31 0.83 19.50
N LEU A 74 -4.18 0.09 18.81
CA LEU A 74 -5.61 0.07 19.12
C LEU A 74 -5.89 -0.51 20.52
N ALA A 75 -5.23 -1.60 20.87
CA ALA A 75 -5.35 -2.23 22.19
C ALA A 75 -4.96 -1.26 23.32
N GLU A 76 -3.94 -0.42 23.09
CA GLU A 76 -3.50 0.60 24.05
C GLU A 76 -4.47 1.79 24.14
N LYS A 77 -4.88 2.33 22.97
CA LYS A 77 -5.66 3.59 22.90
C LYS A 77 -7.16 3.43 23.03
N GLY A 78 -7.69 2.24 22.71
CA GLY A 78 -9.13 1.94 22.73
C GLY A 78 -9.95 2.54 21.58
N PHE A 79 -9.46 3.58 20.89
CA PHE A 79 -10.04 4.16 19.68
C PHE A 79 -8.93 4.62 18.73
N LEU A 80 -9.06 4.25 17.45
CA LEU A 80 -8.05 4.56 16.43
C LEU A 80 -8.68 4.82 15.05
N THR A 81 -8.06 5.69 14.26
CA THR A 81 -8.30 5.78 12.82
C THR A 81 -7.05 5.33 12.07
N SER A 82 -7.23 4.65 10.94
CA SER A 82 -6.11 4.17 10.13
C SER A 82 -5.26 5.30 9.56
N SER A 83 -3.97 5.02 9.30
CA SER A 83 -3.01 5.96 8.67
C SER A 83 -2.63 5.58 7.24
N CYS A 84 -3.10 4.45 6.71
CA CYS A 84 -2.65 3.91 5.42
C CYS A 84 -3.04 4.77 4.20
N CYS A 85 -4.14 5.54 4.26
CA CYS A 85 -4.61 6.41 3.19
C CYS A 85 -4.22 7.88 3.45
N PRO A 86 -3.24 8.46 2.72
CA PRO A 86 -2.80 9.83 2.97
C PRO A 86 -3.89 10.88 2.73
N ALA A 87 -4.80 10.66 1.80
CA ALA A 87 -5.93 11.55 1.57
C ALA A 87 -6.93 11.55 2.74
N PHE A 88 -7.17 10.40 3.36
CA PHE A 88 -8.01 10.29 4.56
C PHE A 88 -7.35 10.98 5.76
N VAL A 89 -6.06 10.74 5.97
CA VAL A 89 -5.29 11.41 7.05
C VAL A 89 -5.31 12.92 6.89
N ASP A 90 -5.07 13.43 5.68
CA ASP A 90 -5.10 14.87 5.38
C ASP A 90 -6.52 15.46 5.59
N TYR A 91 -7.55 14.70 5.23
CA TYR A 91 -8.94 15.09 5.46
C TYR A 91 -9.27 15.23 6.95
N ILE A 92 -8.80 14.29 7.80
CA ILE A 92 -8.95 14.40 9.28
C ILE A 92 -8.22 15.65 9.78
N LYS A 93 -6.96 15.83 9.42
CA LYS A 93 -6.12 16.96 9.88
C LYS A 93 -6.76 18.31 9.56
N LYS A 94 -7.39 18.43 8.38
CA LYS A 94 -8.03 19.69 7.93
C LYS A 94 -9.41 19.94 8.53
N ASN A 95 -10.21 18.90 8.74
CA ASN A 95 -11.62 19.06 9.05
C ASN A 95 -12.02 18.59 10.46
N PHE A 96 -11.20 17.75 11.11
CA PHE A 96 -11.50 17.14 12.40
C PHE A 96 -10.32 17.22 13.38
N PRO A 97 -9.89 18.43 13.79
CA PRO A 97 -8.68 18.61 14.60
C PRO A 97 -8.71 17.84 15.94
N LYS A 98 -9.90 17.58 16.50
CA LYS A 98 -10.06 16.78 17.72
C LYS A 98 -9.76 15.30 17.53
N LEU A 99 -9.79 14.80 16.31
CA LEU A 99 -9.52 13.40 15.98
C LEU A 99 -8.07 13.15 15.54
N VAL A 100 -7.24 14.19 15.46
CA VAL A 100 -5.84 14.06 14.99
C VAL A 100 -5.02 13.16 15.90
N GLU A 101 -5.24 13.21 17.21
CA GLU A 101 -4.57 12.36 18.21
C GLU A 101 -4.95 10.87 18.09
N HIS A 102 -6.07 10.58 17.43
CA HIS A 102 -6.55 9.22 17.18
C HIS A 102 -6.10 8.65 15.83
N ILE A 103 -5.37 9.41 15.01
CA ILE A 103 -4.76 8.87 13.81
C ILE A 103 -3.65 7.91 14.25
N SER A 104 -3.61 6.71 13.66
CA SER A 104 -2.51 5.78 13.88
C SER A 104 -1.16 6.45 13.61
N HIS A 105 -0.21 6.25 14.51
CA HIS A 105 1.14 6.79 14.40
C HIS A 105 2.01 6.04 13.40
N ASN A 106 1.52 4.95 12.86
CA ASN A 106 2.27 4.11 11.94
C ASN A 106 2.41 4.77 10.57
N LEU A 107 3.54 4.54 9.93
CA LEU A 107 3.76 4.88 8.53
C LEU A 107 2.78 4.08 7.65
N SER A 108 2.48 4.60 6.47
CA SER A 108 1.69 3.82 5.50
C SER A 108 2.44 2.55 5.06
N PRO A 109 1.74 1.53 4.52
CA PRO A 109 2.37 0.31 4.00
C PRO A 109 3.55 0.58 3.04
N MET A 110 3.39 1.54 2.13
CA MET A 110 4.44 2.00 1.23
C MET A 110 5.69 2.44 1.99
N ALA A 111 5.53 3.33 2.97
CA ALA A 111 6.65 3.91 3.70
C ALA A 111 7.24 2.91 4.72
N SER A 112 6.42 2.02 5.29
CA SER A 112 6.86 1.01 6.25
C SER A 112 7.82 -0.01 5.63
N ILE A 113 7.47 -0.58 4.47
CA ILE A 113 8.36 -1.53 3.80
C ILE A 113 9.60 -0.81 3.24
N ALA A 114 9.44 0.38 2.67
CA ALA A 114 10.56 1.15 2.15
C ALA A 114 11.57 1.52 3.25
N LYS A 115 11.10 1.85 4.45
CA LYS A 115 11.98 2.07 5.61
C LYS A 115 12.80 0.81 5.91
N LYS A 116 12.18 -0.37 5.96
CA LYS A 116 12.87 -1.65 6.18
C LYS A 116 13.90 -1.95 5.10
N MET A 117 13.57 -1.66 3.85
CA MET A 117 14.51 -1.83 2.73
C MET A 117 15.69 -0.88 2.82
N LYS A 118 15.47 0.40 3.18
CA LYS A 118 16.55 1.39 3.40
C LYS A 118 17.41 1.06 4.62
N GLU A 119 16.85 0.44 5.64
CA GLU A 119 17.62 -0.08 6.79
C GLU A 119 18.59 -1.19 6.36
N ALA A 120 18.17 -2.04 5.41
CA ALA A 120 19.00 -3.15 4.88
C ALA A 120 20.00 -2.69 3.80
N ASP A 121 19.61 -1.74 2.95
CA ASP A 121 20.44 -1.17 1.87
C ASP A 121 20.19 0.34 1.78
N PRO A 122 20.96 1.16 2.50
CA PRO A 122 20.76 2.63 2.56
C PRO A 122 20.92 3.35 1.21
N GLU A 123 21.70 2.78 0.29
CA GLU A 123 22.00 3.38 -1.01
C GLU A 123 20.94 3.03 -2.07
N CYS A 124 20.09 2.04 -1.82
CA CYS A 124 19.08 1.63 -2.80
C CYS A 124 18.13 2.78 -3.13
N LYS A 125 17.55 2.75 -4.33
CA LYS A 125 16.47 3.63 -4.75
C LYS A 125 15.16 2.86 -4.76
N ILE A 126 14.11 3.48 -4.24
CA ILE A 126 12.78 2.87 -4.11
C ILE A 126 11.76 3.70 -4.87
N ILE A 127 11.17 3.08 -5.88
CA ILE A 127 10.09 3.66 -6.67
C ILE A 127 8.81 2.89 -6.32
N PHE A 128 7.86 3.58 -5.71
CA PHE A 128 6.55 2.99 -5.46
C PHE A 128 5.69 3.03 -6.72
N ILE A 129 5.01 1.93 -7.02
CA ILE A 129 4.08 1.79 -8.15
C ILE A 129 2.71 1.40 -7.61
N GLY A 130 1.70 2.25 -7.85
CA GLY A 130 0.39 1.98 -7.29
C GLY A 130 -0.75 2.85 -7.85
N PRO A 131 -1.96 2.71 -7.30
CA PRO A 131 -3.17 3.31 -7.85
C PRO A 131 -3.36 4.79 -7.49
N CYS A 132 -2.45 5.39 -6.70
CA CYS A 132 -2.83 6.53 -5.87
C CYS A 132 -2.01 7.79 -6.18
N THR A 133 -2.69 8.86 -6.62
CA THR A 133 -2.07 10.18 -6.80
C THR A 133 -1.73 10.86 -5.47
N ALA A 134 -2.47 10.59 -4.38
CA ALA A 134 -2.15 11.14 -3.06
C ALA A 134 -0.83 10.59 -2.50
N LYS A 135 -0.36 9.42 -2.93
CA LYS A 135 0.97 8.89 -2.62
C LYS A 135 2.10 9.76 -3.18
N LYS A 136 1.86 10.49 -4.28
CA LYS A 136 2.79 11.48 -4.83
C LYS A 136 2.96 12.72 -3.94
N MET A 137 2.01 12.98 -3.05
CA MET A 137 2.13 14.02 -2.03
C MET A 137 2.77 13.44 -0.76
N GLU A 138 2.37 12.24 -0.38
CA GLU A 138 2.86 11.58 0.84
C GLU A 138 4.39 11.38 0.82
N PHE A 139 4.98 10.91 -0.29
CA PHE A 139 6.43 10.67 -0.34
C PHE A 139 7.27 11.95 -0.20
N GLN A 140 6.66 13.14 -0.38
CA GLN A 140 7.32 14.42 -0.19
C GLN A 140 7.33 14.90 1.28
N LEU A 141 6.55 14.25 2.16
CA LEU A 141 6.53 14.57 3.58
C LEU A 141 7.91 14.27 4.20
N GLU A 142 8.36 15.12 5.10
CA GLU A 142 9.66 14.95 5.79
C GLU A 142 9.80 13.59 6.49
N SER A 143 8.69 13.04 7.00
CA SER A 143 8.66 11.72 7.65
C SER A 143 8.76 10.54 6.69
N VAL A 144 8.51 10.73 5.39
CA VAL A 144 8.47 9.66 4.37
C VAL A 144 9.58 9.81 3.33
N ARG A 145 9.94 11.05 3.01
CA ARG A 145 10.96 11.40 2.01
C ARG A 145 12.29 10.65 2.13
N PRO A 146 12.80 10.29 3.34
CA PRO A 146 14.03 9.50 3.43
C PRO A 146 13.93 8.08 2.86
N TYR A 147 12.71 7.55 2.71
CA TYR A 147 12.49 6.14 2.37
C TYR A 147 12.07 5.91 0.91
N ILE A 148 11.34 6.85 0.31
CA ILE A 148 10.79 6.73 -1.04
C ILE A 148 11.42 7.78 -1.94
N ASP A 149 11.96 7.35 -3.07
CA ASP A 149 12.63 8.22 -4.03
C ASP A 149 11.69 8.73 -5.14
N CYS A 150 10.66 7.94 -5.51
CA CYS A 150 9.66 8.32 -6.52
C CYS A 150 8.38 7.52 -6.38
N VAL A 151 7.28 8.04 -6.95
CA VAL A 151 5.97 7.37 -7.01
C VAL A 151 5.45 7.40 -8.43
N LEU A 152 5.07 6.24 -8.96
CA LEU A 152 4.40 6.06 -10.26
C LEU A 152 2.98 5.53 -10.06
N THR A 153 2.07 5.89 -10.96
CA THR A 153 0.75 5.26 -11.06
C THR A 153 0.79 4.03 -11.97
N PHE A 154 -0.25 3.21 -11.96
CA PHE A 154 -0.36 2.10 -12.92
C PHE A 154 -0.50 2.60 -14.36
N GLU A 155 -1.17 3.73 -14.59
CA GLU A 155 -1.20 4.38 -15.91
C GLU A 155 0.20 4.77 -16.38
N GLU A 156 1.02 5.34 -15.49
CA GLU A 156 2.41 5.69 -15.80
C GLU A 156 3.27 4.44 -16.04
N LEU A 157 3.04 3.35 -15.29
CA LEU A 157 3.70 2.08 -15.53
C LEU A 157 3.35 1.50 -16.91
N GLN A 158 2.06 1.51 -17.28
CA GLN A 158 1.62 1.07 -18.60
C GLN A 158 2.26 1.91 -19.72
N ALA A 159 2.34 3.23 -19.55
CA ALA A 159 3.00 4.10 -20.49
C ALA A 159 4.52 3.80 -20.63
N LEU A 160 5.17 3.41 -19.51
CA LEU A 160 6.58 2.98 -19.53
C LEU A 160 6.76 1.67 -20.30
N PHE A 161 5.86 0.68 -20.12
CA PHE A 161 5.90 -0.54 -20.93
C PHE A 161 5.79 -0.23 -22.42
N GLY A 162 4.80 0.56 -22.84
CA GLY A 162 4.64 0.97 -24.23
C GLY A 162 5.83 1.76 -24.79
N SER A 163 6.47 2.61 -23.96
CA SER A 163 7.65 3.39 -24.38
C SER A 163 8.90 2.56 -24.63
N ARG A 164 8.91 1.30 -24.21
CA ARG A 164 10.03 0.36 -24.32
C ARG A 164 9.67 -0.87 -25.14
N ASP A 165 8.53 -0.87 -25.82
CA ASP A 165 8.03 -1.97 -26.63
C ASP A 165 8.02 -3.30 -25.85
N ILE A 166 7.59 -3.25 -24.56
CA ILE A 166 7.49 -4.41 -23.69
C ILE A 166 6.08 -4.99 -23.83
N GLU A 167 5.97 -6.12 -24.54
CA GLU A 167 4.75 -6.91 -24.71
C GLU A 167 4.66 -7.91 -23.55
N LEU A 168 3.76 -7.66 -22.59
CA LEU A 168 3.68 -8.46 -21.37
C LEU A 168 3.27 -9.91 -21.64
N GLU A 169 2.43 -10.15 -22.63
CA GLU A 169 1.93 -11.47 -23.03
C GLU A 169 3.05 -12.42 -23.48
N GLU A 170 4.16 -11.88 -23.95
CA GLU A 170 5.31 -12.65 -24.44
C GLU A 170 6.32 -12.99 -23.33
N LEU A 171 6.11 -12.48 -22.11
CA LEU A 171 7.06 -12.64 -21.03
C LEU A 171 6.83 -13.92 -20.22
N GLU A 172 7.91 -14.50 -19.74
CA GLU A 172 7.85 -15.56 -18.74
C GLU A 172 7.39 -14.97 -17.38
N GLU A 173 6.76 -15.83 -16.57
CA GLU A 173 6.32 -15.43 -15.23
C GLU A 173 7.50 -15.39 -14.26
N ASP A 174 7.53 -14.37 -13.41
CA ASP A 174 8.42 -14.27 -12.26
C ASP A 174 7.58 -14.25 -10.96
N VAL A 175 8.22 -14.58 -9.85
CA VAL A 175 7.53 -14.71 -8.55
C VAL A 175 7.48 -13.37 -7.83
N LEU A 176 6.31 -13.06 -7.29
CA LEU A 176 6.08 -11.97 -6.35
C LEU A 176 5.33 -12.52 -5.15
N ASP A 177 6.05 -12.81 -4.07
CA ASP A 177 5.49 -13.46 -2.89
C ASP A 177 6.28 -13.10 -1.63
N ASN A 178 6.02 -11.89 -1.10
CA ASN A 178 6.68 -11.38 0.10
C ASN A 178 5.70 -11.24 1.28
N ALA A 179 4.39 -11.16 1.01
CA ALA A 179 3.36 -10.76 1.95
C ALA A 179 2.38 -11.88 2.28
N SER A 180 1.69 -11.74 3.42
CA SER A 180 0.58 -12.63 3.77
C SER A 180 -0.67 -12.33 2.93
N TYR A 181 -1.66 -13.24 3.04
CA TYR A 181 -3.03 -13.00 2.57
C TYR A 181 -3.55 -11.63 3.04
N TYR A 182 -3.36 -11.32 4.31
CA TYR A 182 -3.90 -10.13 4.97
C TYR A 182 -3.25 -8.84 4.46
N GLY A 183 -1.94 -8.85 4.20
CA GLY A 183 -1.26 -7.73 3.58
C GLY A 183 -1.76 -7.45 2.16
N ARG A 184 -2.01 -8.50 1.37
CA ARG A 184 -2.49 -8.37 -0.02
C ARG A 184 -3.90 -7.81 -0.11
N ILE A 185 -4.81 -8.19 0.79
CA ILE A 185 -6.20 -7.70 0.77
C ILE A 185 -6.38 -6.25 1.24
N PHE A 186 -5.34 -5.59 1.77
CA PHE A 186 -5.39 -4.16 2.11
C PHE A 186 -5.84 -3.26 0.96
N ALA A 187 -5.69 -3.69 -0.29
CA ALA A 187 -6.08 -2.90 -1.46
C ALA A 187 -7.59 -2.66 -1.57
N ARG A 188 -8.41 -3.49 -0.93
CA ARG A 188 -9.86 -3.35 -0.95
C ARG A 188 -10.42 -2.84 0.37
N SER A 189 -11.57 -2.18 0.32
CA SER A 189 -12.32 -1.77 1.52
C SER A 189 -12.63 -2.97 2.41
N GLY A 190 -12.41 -2.83 3.71
CA GLY A 190 -12.52 -3.87 4.73
C GLY A 190 -11.27 -4.73 4.90
N GLY A 191 -10.30 -4.64 3.97
CA GLY A 191 -9.09 -5.45 4.01
C GLY A 191 -8.17 -5.12 5.18
N LEU A 192 -8.01 -3.84 5.51
CA LEU A 192 -7.27 -3.41 6.68
C LEU A 192 -7.95 -3.88 7.97
N SER A 193 -9.27 -3.76 8.07
CA SER A 193 -10.03 -4.21 9.23
C SER A 193 -9.89 -5.72 9.46
N ASP A 194 -9.90 -6.51 8.37
CA ASP A 194 -9.66 -7.95 8.43
C ASP A 194 -8.23 -8.25 8.92
N ALA A 195 -7.23 -7.51 8.43
CA ALA A 195 -5.83 -7.69 8.80
C ALA A 195 -5.57 -7.30 10.28
N VAL A 196 -6.12 -6.20 10.77
CA VAL A 196 -6.01 -5.81 12.19
C VAL A 196 -6.67 -6.84 13.10
N ARG A 197 -7.82 -7.40 12.71
CA ARG A 197 -8.47 -8.51 13.44
C ARG A 197 -7.56 -9.73 13.53
N GLN A 198 -6.92 -10.09 12.44
CA GLN A 198 -5.98 -11.20 12.42
C GLN A 198 -4.74 -10.91 13.27
N ALA A 199 -4.19 -9.71 13.17
CA ALA A 199 -3.05 -9.29 13.96
C ALA A 199 -3.34 -9.35 15.48
N LEU A 200 -4.55 -8.92 15.92
CA LEU A 200 -4.99 -9.07 17.32
C LEU A 200 -4.95 -10.53 17.78
N LYS A 201 -5.41 -11.48 16.94
CA LYS A 201 -5.32 -12.91 17.25
C LYS A 201 -3.88 -13.41 17.36
N GLU A 202 -3.04 -12.98 16.42
CA GLU A 202 -1.63 -13.37 16.39
C GLU A 202 -0.82 -12.78 17.56
N HIS A 203 -1.27 -11.66 18.11
CA HIS A 203 -0.77 -11.09 19.37
C HIS A 203 -1.30 -11.81 20.64
N GLY A 204 -2.28 -12.72 20.50
CA GLY A 204 -2.98 -13.30 21.65
C GLY A 204 -3.91 -12.29 22.36
N MET A 205 -4.37 -11.27 21.65
CA MET A 205 -5.22 -10.18 22.13
C MET A 205 -6.68 -10.35 21.67
N GLU A 206 -7.20 -11.56 21.64
CA GLU A 206 -8.56 -11.86 21.16
C GLU A 206 -9.66 -11.23 22.03
N ASP A 207 -9.36 -10.94 23.30
CA ASP A 207 -10.29 -10.30 24.24
C ASP A 207 -10.38 -8.78 24.08
N VAL A 208 -9.56 -8.17 23.20
CA VAL A 208 -9.66 -6.73 22.93
C VAL A 208 -10.97 -6.44 22.21
N ASP A 209 -11.74 -5.49 22.75
CA ASP A 209 -12.94 -5.00 22.08
C ASP A 209 -12.58 -4.38 20.74
N TYR A 210 -12.92 -5.06 19.64
CA TYR A 210 -12.61 -4.65 18.29
C TYR A 210 -13.87 -4.52 17.45
N ARG A 211 -14.29 -3.30 17.21
CA ARG A 211 -15.50 -2.93 16.45
C ARG A 211 -15.13 -2.00 15.31
N PRO A 212 -14.64 -2.56 14.18
CA PRO A 212 -14.23 -1.76 13.03
C PRO A 212 -15.41 -1.27 12.20
N ILE A 213 -15.22 -0.11 11.56
CA ILE A 213 -16.02 0.36 10.44
C ILE A 213 -15.10 0.63 9.25
N ALA A 214 -15.39 -0.02 8.13
CA ALA A 214 -14.71 0.25 6.87
C ALA A 214 -15.47 1.32 6.10
N CYS A 215 -14.80 2.45 5.85
CA CYS A 215 -15.34 3.58 5.11
C CYS A 215 -14.56 3.76 3.81
N ASP A 216 -15.24 3.60 2.69
CA ASP A 216 -14.70 3.86 1.36
C ASP A 216 -15.46 4.98 0.64
N GLY A 217 -14.69 5.84 0.00
CA GLY A 217 -15.19 7.13 -0.46
C GLY A 217 -15.25 8.19 0.64
N ILE A 218 -14.97 9.44 0.25
CA ILE A 218 -14.83 10.55 1.20
C ILE A 218 -16.13 10.84 1.99
N GLU A 219 -17.29 10.57 1.40
CA GLU A 219 -18.58 10.81 2.06
C GLU A 219 -18.84 9.80 3.20
N ALA A 220 -18.50 8.53 3.00
CA ALA A 220 -18.58 7.52 4.05
C ALA A 220 -17.59 7.84 5.19
N CYS A 221 -16.36 8.21 4.85
CA CYS A 221 -15.36 8.66 5.81
C CYS A 221 -15.88 9.86 6.63
N ARG A 222 -16.44 10.87 5.94
CA ARG A 222 -17.00 12.06 6.59
C ARG A 222 -18.12 11.70 7.57
N ALA A 223 -19.01 10.81 7.17
CA ALA A 223 -20.14 10.40 8.01
C ALA A 223 -19.68 9.72 9.31
N ALA A 224 -18.69 8.82 9.23
CA ALA A 224 -18.09 8.17 10.40
C ALA A 224 -17.35 9.18 11.28
N LEU A 225 -16.52 10.05 10.69
CA LEU A 225 -15.75 11.07 11.43
C LEU A 225 -16.64 12.08 12.13
N LEU A 226 -17.78 12.49 11.55
CA LEU A 226 -18.75 13.37 12.22
C LEU A 226 -19.32 12.72 13.49
N LYS A 227 -19.67 11.43 13.44
CA LYS A 227 -20.14 10.69 14.60
C LYS A 227 -19.05 10.54 15.67
N ALA A 228 -17.83 10.19 15.25
CA ALA A 228 -16.68 10.07 16.13
C ALA A 228 -16.36 11.39 16.83
N ASN A 229 -16.37 12.51 16.10
CA ASN A 229 -16.05 13.86 16.63
C ASN A 229 -16.99 14.34 17.73
N VAL A 230 -18.19 13.77 17.83
CA VAL A 230 -19.19 14.07 18.87
C VAL A 230 -19.41 12.90 19.85
N GLY A 231 -18.54 11.87 19.81
CA GLY A 231 -18.60 10.73 20.72
C GLY A 231 -19.82 9.81 20.50
N ARG A 232 -20.38 9.78 19.30
CA ARG A 232 -21.58 8.99 18.94
C ARG A 232 -21.31 7.83 18.00
N LEU A 233 -20.04 7.58 17.67
CA LEU A 233 -19.67 6.40 16.88
C LEU A 233 -19.57 5.19 17.81
N PRO A 234 -20.33 4.10 17.57
CA PRO A 234 -20.25 2.91 18.41
C PRO A 234 -19.00 2.06 18.11
N GLU A 235 -18.42 2.21 16.92
CA GLU A 235 -17.21 1.54 16.50
C GLU A 235 -15.97 2.22 17.09
N ASN A 236 -14.90 1.46 17.30
CA ASN A 236 -13.66 1.95 17.88
C ASN A 236 -12.44 1.88 16.96
N PHE A 237 -12.63 1.45 15.71
CA PHE A 237 -11.61 1.50 14.67
C PHE A 237 -12.24 1.99 13.36
N ILE A 238 -11.70 3.08 12.80
CA ILE A 238 -12.14 3.60 11.50
C ILE A 238 -11.08 3.26 10.46
N GLU A 239 -11.37 2.28 9.60
CA GLU A 239 -10.65 2.11 8.35
C GLU A 239 -11.17 3.15 7.36
N GLY A 240 -10.33 4.14 7.01
CA GLY A 240 -10.73 5.21 6.10
C GLY A 240 -9.97 5.16 4.79
N MET A 241 -10.70 5.04 3.67
CA MET A 241 -10.17 5.12 2.32
C MET A 241 -10.92 6.17 1.52
N ALA A 242 -10.20 7.15 0.96
CA ALA A 242 -10.82 8.26 0.23
C ALA A 242 -11.47 7.84 -1.10
N CYS A 243 -11.03 6.72 -1.69
CA CYS A 243 -11.55 6.18 -2.94
C CYS A 243 -12.64 5.13 -2.67
N ILE A 244 -13.68 5.10 -3.51
CA ILE A 244 -14.75 4.07 -3.44
C ILE A 244 -14.14 2.70 -3.77
N GLY A 245 -14.47 1.69 -2.98
CA GLY A 245 -13.92 0.34 -3.09
C GLY A 245 -12.53 0.17 -2.47
N GLY A 246 -11.91 1.25 -1.96
CA GLY A 246 -10.54 1.28 -1.45
C GLY A 246 -9.52 1.63 -2.52
N CYS A 247 -8.29 1.11 -2.40
CA CYS A 247 -7.21 1.41 -3.33
C CYS A 247 -7.46 0.90 -4.76
N ILE A 248 -8.30 -0.11 -4.95
CA ILE A 248 -8.72 -0.59 -6.28
C ILE A 248 -9.52 0.45 -7.07
N GLY A 249 -10.12 1.45 -6.40
CA GLY A 249 -10.79 2.60 -7.01
C GLY A 249 -9.91 3.85 -7.13
N GLY A 250 -8.60 3.71 -6.98
CA GLY A 250 -7.66 4.83 -6.99
C GLY A 250 -7.57 5.54 -8.34
N ALA A 251 -7.28 6.85 -8.32
CA ALA A 251 -7.26 7.69 -9.52
C ALA A 251 -6.18 7.34 -10.55
N GLY A 252 -5.20 6.53 -10.20
CA GLY A 252 -4.14 6.04 -11.10
C GLY A 252 -4.31 4.56 -11.49
N CYS A 253 -5.52 3.99 -11.28
CA CYS A 253 -5.90 2.68 -11.76
C CYS A 253 -6.20 2.69 -13.26
N LEU A 254 -5.99 1.54 -13.92
CA LEU A 254 -6.34 1.30 -15.32
C LEU A 254 -7.81 0.89 -15.47
N THR A 255 -8.37 0.26 -14.44
CA THR A 255 -9.76 -0.21 -14.39
C THR A 255 -10.40 0.12 -13.04
N HIS A 256 -11.74 0.22 -13.02
CA HIS A 256 -12.56 0.50 -11.84
C HIS A 256 -13.80 -0.40 -11.85
N GLU A 257 -13.61 -1.70 -12.01
CA GLU A 257 -14.70 -2.65 -12.15
C GLU A 257 -15.01 -3.36 -10.83
N GLU A 258 -16.26 -3.81 -10.63
CA GLU A 258 -16.66 -4.61 -9.45
C GLU A 258 -15.84 -5.89 -9.27
N LYS A 259 -15.38 -6.48 -10.38
CA LYS A 259 -14.54 -7.69 -10.35
C LYS A 259 -13.16 -7.46 -9.72
N ASP A 260 -12.69 -6.20 -9.62
CA ASP A 260 -11.36 -5.86 -9.11
C ASP A 260 -11.17 -6.30 -7.66
N LYS A 261 -12.21 -6.22 -6.84
CA LYS A 261 -12.21 -6.76 -5.47
C LYS A 261 -11.93 -8.26 -5.45
N ARG A 262 -12.58 -9.02 -6.34
CA ARG A 262 -12.40 -10.47 -6.45
C ARG A 262 -10.98 -10.84 -6.88
N GLN A 263 -10.37 -10.07 -7.78
CA GLN A 263 -8.99 -10.30 -8.22
C GLN A 263 -8.01 -10.12 -7.06
N VAL A 264 -8.19 -9.08 -6.23
CA VAL A 264 -7.39 -8.88 -5.02
C VAL A 264 -7.57 -10.03 -4.02
N ASP A 265 -8.80 -10.53 -3.82
CA ASP A 265 -9.04 -11.67 -2.93
C ASP A 265 -8.41 -12.98 -3.47
N ILE A 266 -8.39 -13.19 -4.80
CA ILE A 266 -7.71 -14.33 -5.43
C ILE A 266 -6.21 -14.21 -5.17
N TYR A 267 -5.62 -13.06 -5.50
CA TYR A 267 -4.20 -12.79 -5.25
C TYR A 267 -3.81 -12.96 -3.78
N GLY A 268 -4.68 -12.54 -2.86
CA GLY A 268 -4.48 -12.76 -1.43
C GLY A 268 -4.32 -14.25 -1.10
N ARG A 269 -5.19 -15.11 -1.66
CA ARG A 269 -5.16 -16.57 -1.41
C ARG A 269 -3.94 -17.27 -1.97
N GLU A 270 -3.28 -16.71 -2.96
CA GLU A 270 -2.05 -17.23 -3.57
C GLU A 270 -0.82 -17.01 -2.68
N ALA A 271 -0.89 -16.17 -1.64
CA ALA A 271 0.21 -15.95 -0.71
C ALA A 271 0.68 -17.26 -0.08
N LEU A 272 1.99 -17.50 -0.05
CA LEU A 272 2.59 -18.65 0.63
C LEU A 272 2.47 -18.49 2.14
N GLU A 273 2.80 -17.30 2.66
CA GLU A 273 2.66 -17.00 4.08
C GLU A 273 1.19 -16.83 4.48
N LYS A 274 0.75 -17.61 5.45
CA LYS A 274 -0.65 -17.64 5.88
C LYS A 274 -0.93 -16.72 7.05
N THR A 275 0.09 -16.31 7.78
CA THR A 275 -0.01 -15.42 8.94
C THR A 275 0.79 -14.14 8.69
N ILE A 276 0.36 -13.06 9.35
CA ILE A 276 1.07 -11.78 9.35
C ILE A 276 2.42 -11.96 10.04
N THR A 277 2.46 -12.69 11.15
CA THR A 277 3.67 -12.93 11.94
C THR A 277 4.74 -13.67 11.13
N ASP A 278 4.36 -14.68 10.34
CA ASP A 278 5.31 -15.40 9.49
C ASP A 278 5.86 -14.48 8.41
N ALA A 279 5.00 -13.73 7.72
CA ALA A 279 5.40 -12.78 6.67
C ALA A 279 6.41 -11.73 7.17
N ILE A 280 6.23 -11.21 8.40
CA ILE A 280 7.14 -10.18 8.95
C ILE A 280 8.29 -10.74 9.78
N SER A 281 8.42 -12.06 9.92
CA SER A 281 9.44 -12.72 10.77
C SER A 281 10.87 -12.32 10.38
N VAL A 282 11.12 -12.08 9.11
CA VAL A 282 12.43 -11.67 8.57
C VAL A 282 12.88 -10.29 9.08
N PHE A 283 11.98 -9.46 9.63
CA PHE A 283 12.28 -8.13 10.17
C PHE A 283 12.44 -8.10 11.69
N LYS A 284 12.26 -9.23 12.33
CA LYS A 284 12.48 -9.44 13.78
C LYS A 284 13.89 -9.92 14.01
#